data_880f9db823f22b2bb0a539d5b6afa111
#
_entry.id   880f9db823f22b2bb0a539d5b6afa111
#
_cell.length_a   1.000
_cell.length_b   1.000
_cell.length_c   1.000
_cell.angle_alpha   90.00
_cell.angle_beta   90.00
_cell.angle_gamma   90.00
#
_symmetry.space_group_name_H-M   'P 1'
#
loop_
_entity.id
_entity.type
_entity.pdbx_description
1 polymer ?
#
loop_
_entity_poly.entity_id
_entity_poly.type
_entity_poly.pdbx_seq_one_letter_code
_entity_poly.pdbx_strand_id
1 'polypeptide(L)'
;MCIRDRLWEPWEVQKGDGTPYKVFTPFYRRGCLAAAPPRAPLPAPQIGLATPPSATSVDDLNLLPAEDWGEMLAPHWQIGEAGAEARLQAFLDGGIAGYKEGRNIPAKPHVSRLSPHLHWGEISVNRVWHAARDHNDLPAEDVDNFCSELGWREFSHSLLYFNPELKRRNLQTKFDGFDWREDDGLLRAWQRGMTGVPFVDAAMRELWQTGYMHNRMRMVTGSFLVKNLRLHWHHGEAWFWDCLVDADHANNSASWQWIAGCGADAAPYFRVFNPVTQGEKFDKDGAYTRRFCPELADLPDKYLFAPWTAPKAVLDGAGVRLGETYPRPVVDLKQSREDALAAFARLREGAV
;
A
#
# COMPACT_ATOMS: atom_id res chain seq x y z
N MET A 1 -19.03 5.47 -7.83
CA MET A 1 -17.67 6.02 -7.99
C MET A 1 -17.78 7.52 -8.20
N CYS A 2 -17.10 8.30 -7.39
CA CYS A 2 -17.16 9.77 -7.49
C CYS A 2 -16.31 10.22 -8.69
N ILE A 3 -16.92 10.77 -9.72
CA ILE A 3 -16.24 11.24 -10.94
C ILE A 3 -15.45 12.54 -10.75
N ARG A 4 -15.47 13.14 -9.54
CA ARG A 4 -14.78 14.41 -9.24
C ARG A 4 -13.48 14.25 -8.45
N ASP A 5 -13.13 13.03 -8.13
CA ASP A 5 -11.94 12.69 -7.35
C ASP A 5 -10.73 12.31 -8.21
N ARG A 6 -10.75 12.69 -9.51
CA ARG A 6 -9.72 12.33 -10.48
C ARG A 6 -9.02 13.55 -11.06
N LEU A 7 -7.78 13.33 -11.50
CA LEU A 7 -7.04 14.29 -12.31
C LEU A 7 -7.49 14.20 -13.78
N TRP A 8 -7.66 12.98 -14.28
CA TRP A 8 -8.15 12.67 -15.63
C TRP A 8 -9.14 11.51 -15.57
N GLU A 9 -10.21 11.64 -16.30
CA GLU A 9 -11.16 10.55 -16.41
C GLU A 9 -10.62 9.41 -17.29
N PRO A 10 -10.96 8.13 -17.02
CA PRO A 10 -10.43 7.00 -17.79
C PRO A 10 -10.64 7.09 -19.30
N TRP A 11 -11.73 7.70 -19.74
CA TRP A 11 -12.04 7.88 -21.15
C TRP A 11 -11.30 9.05 -21.81
N GLU A 12 -10.69 9.94 -21.03
CA GLU A 12 -9.89 11.05 -21.54
C GLU A 12 -8.44 10.62 -21.83
N VAL A 13 -7.97 9.52 -21.22
CA VAL A 13 -6.58 9.05 -21.31
C VAL A 13 -6.54 7.68 -21.99
N GLN A 14 -6.57 7.69 -23.30
CA GLN A 14 -6.50 6.50 -24.16
C GLN A 14 -5.35 6.64 -25.17
N LYS A 15 -4.97 5.53 -25.81
CA LYS A 15 -4.05 5.56 -26.94
C LYS A 15 -4.75 6.17 -28.17
N GLY A 16 -3.97 6.51 -29.18
CA GLY A 16 -4.52 7.07 -30.43
C GLY A 16 -5.48 6.15 -31.19
N ASP A 17 -5.47 4.85 -30.89
CA ASP A 17 -6.41 3.85 -31.43
C ASP A 17 -7.66 3.66 -30.56
N GLY A 18 -7.84 4.47 -29.51
CA GLY A 18 -8.97 4.38 -28.58
C GLY A 18 -8.86 3.24 -27.56
N THR A 19 -7.77 2.49 -27.54
CA THR A 19 -7.57 1.41 -26.55
C THR A 19 -6.92 1.91 -25.26
N PRO A 20 -7.20 1.28 -24.09
CA PRO A 20 -6.57 1.67 -22.85
C PRO A 20 -5.08 1.32 -22.79
N TYR A 21 -4.35 2.09 -22.00
CA TYR A 21 -2.98 1.75 -21.66
C TYR A 21 -2.94 0.55 -20.70
N LYS A 22 -1.93 -0.33 -20.90
CA LYS A 22 -1.67 -1.49 -20.02
C LYS A 22 -0.38 -1.38 -19.22
N VAL A 23 0.37 -0.28 -19.40
CA VAL A 23 1.67 -0.02 -18.78
C VAL A 23 1.67 1.41 -18.26
N PHE A 24 2.12 1.60 -17.01
CA PHE A 24 2.05 2.88 -16.31
C PHE A 24 2.84 4.00 -16.99
N THR A 25 4.10 3.76 -17.33
CA THR A 25 4.95 4.83 -17.90
C THR A 25 4.37 5.46 -19.16
N PRO A 26 3.93 4.69 -20.18
CA PRO A 26 3.20 5.27 -21.31
C PRO A 26 1.88 5.94 -20.92
N PHE A 27 1.10 5.36 -20.00
CA PHE A 27 -0.15 5.95 -19.50
C PHE A 27 0.12 7.35 -18.93
N TYR A 28 1.06 7.45 -18.00
CA TYR A 28 1.34 8.72 -17.34
C TYR A 28 2.04 9.72 -18.26
N ARG A 29 3.15 9.32 -18.90
CA ARG A 29 4.00 10.26 -19.68
C ARG A 29 3.38 10.65 -21.03
N ARG A 30 2.72 9.75 -21.74
CA ARG A 30 2.18 9.98 -23.08
C ARG A 30 0.67 10.18 -23.09
N GLY A 31 -0.02 9.68 -22.06
CA GLY A 31 -1.45 9.87 -21.87
C GLY A 31 -1.74 11.07 -20.98
N CYS A 32 -1.57 10.92 -19.66
CA CYS A 32 -1.95 11.94 -18.68
C CYS A 32 -1.29 13.31 -18.92
N LEU A 33 0.04 13.33 -19.03
CA LEU A 33 0.79 14.61 -19.18
C LEU A 33 0.63 15.26 -20.57
N ALA A 34 0.09 14.53 -21.56
CA ALA A 34 -0.22 15.08 -22.88
C ALA A 34 -1.69 15.47 -23.03
N ALA A 35 -2.56 15.05 -22.10
CA ALA A 35 -3.96 15.45 -22.04
C ALA A 35 -4.13 16.89 -21.52
N ALA A 36 -5.33 17.39 -21.49
CA ALA A 36 -5.64 18.67 -20.85
C ALA A 36 -5.13 18.66 -19.38
N PRO A 37 -4.53 19.76 -18.90
CA PRO A 37 -4.04 19.82 -17.53
C PRO A 37 -5.19 19.60 -16.53
N PRO A 38 -4.91 19.02 -15.34
CA PRO A 38 -5.91 18.86 -14.30
C PRO A 38 -6.60 20.20 -13.99
N ARG A 39 -7.92 20.16 -13.80
CA ARG A 39 -8.70 21.36 -13.49
C ARG A 39 -8.20 22.03 -12.20
N ALA A 40 -8.24 23.35 -12.16
CA ALA A 40 -7.97 24.10 -10.95
C ALA A 40 -9.00 23.75 -9.85
N PRO A 41 -8.58 23.72 -8.57
CA PRO A 41 -9.51 23.59 -7.45
C PRO A 41 -10.55 24.73 -7.48
N LEU A 42 -11.82 24.40 -7.23
CA LEU A 42 -12.87 25.40 -7.14
C LEU A 42 -12.84 26.04 -5.72
N PRO A 43 -13.15 27.33 -5.59
CA PRO A 43 -13.32 27.95 -4.28
C PRO A 43 -14.53 27.35 -3.54
N ALA A 44 -14.52 27.44 -2.21
CA ALA A 44 -15.66 27.04 -1.42
C ALA A 44 -16.91 27.83 -1.84
N PRO A 45 -18.05 27.15 -2.09
CA PRO A 45 -19.27 27.83 -2.49
C PRO A 45 -19.85 28.64 -1.32
N GLN A 46 -20.44 29.79 -1.62
CA GLN A 46 -21.26 30.50 -0.64
C GLN A 46 -22.62 29.79 -0.57
N ILE A 47 -22.89 29.13 0.54
CA ILE A 47 -24.15 28.41 0.75
C ILE A 47 -25.05 29.23 1.66
N GLY A 48 -26.25 29.60 1.16
CA GLY A 48 -27.31 30.10 1.99
C GLY A 48 -27.93 28.95 2.80
N LEU A 49 -27.77 28.95 4.09
CA LEU A 49 -28.34 27.94 4.98
C LEU A 49 -29.81 28.20 5.22
N ALA A 50 -30.70 27.26 4.92
CA ALA A 50 -32.06 27.25 5.44
C ALA A 50 -32.10 26.58 6.82
N THR A 51 -32.90 27.12 7.75
CA THR A 51 -33.11 26.43 9.01
C THR A 51 -33.96 25.18 8.78
N PRO A 52 -33.47 23.96 9.05
CA PRO A 52 -34.23 22.76 8.87
C PRO A 52 -35.41 22.72 9.89
N PRO A 53 -36.56 22.15 9.52
CA PRO A 53 -37.72 22.03 10.42
C PRO A 53 -37.44 21.05 11.59
N SER A 54 -36.51 20.10 11.40
CA SER A 54 -35.97 19.24 12.46
C SER A 54 -34.55 18.86 12.07
N ALA A 55 -33.67 18.70 13.07
CA ALA A 55 -32.31 18.23 12.86
C ALA A 55 -32.18 16.83 13.49
N THR A 56 -31.78 15.85 12.69
CA THR A 56 -31.28 14.56 13.16
C THR A 56 -29.80 14.74 13.50
N SER A 57 -29.38 14.34 14.69
CA SER A 57 -27.95 14.35 15.03
C SER A 57 -27.22 13.24 14.30
N VAL A 58 -25.90 13.36 14.15
CA VAL A 58 -25.07 12.31 13.59
C VAL A 58 -25.13 11.03 14.47
N ASP A 59 -25.24 11.22 15.79
CA ASP A 59 -25.33 10.10 16.75
C ASP A 59 -26.61 9.28 16.58
N ASP A 60 -27.73 9.93 16.19
CA ASP A 60 -29.00 9.25 15.92
C ASP A 60 -28.89 8.26 14.72
N LEU A 61 -27.88 8.42 13.87
CA LEU A 61 -27.65 7.56 12.71
C LEU A 61 -26.99 6.22 13.08
N ASN A 62 -26.48 6.08 14.31
CA ASN A 62 -25.80 4.87 14.79
C ASN A 62 -24.74 4.31 13.82
N LEU A 63 -23.87 5.19 13.30
CA LEU A 63 -22.88 4.84 12.28
C LEU A 63 -21.63 4.18 12.87
N LEU A 64 -21.40 4.29 14.17
CA LEU A 64 -20.25 3.69 14.82
C LEU A 64 -20.46 2.18 15.00
N PRO A 65 -19.42 1.33 14.81
CA PRO A 65 -19.52 -0.09 15.11
C PRO A 65 -19.75 -0.33 16.61
N ALA A 66 -20.32 -1.48 16.94
CA ALA A 66 -20.56 -1.88 18.32
C ALA A 66 -19.26 -2.23 19.08
N GLU A 67 -18.21 -2.57 18.35
CA GLU A 67 -16.90 -2.88 18.90
C GLU A 67 -15.96 -1.68 18.85
N ASP A 68 -15.08 -1.56 19.86
CA ASP A 68 -14.23 -0.39 20.11
C ASP A 68 -12.97 -0.31 19.24
N TRP A 69 -12.86 -1.10 18.17
CA TRP A 69 -11.67 -1.08 17.32
C TRP A 69 -11.42 0.30 16.69
N GLY A 70 -12.45 1.11 16.50
CA GLY A 70 -12.33 2.50 16.03
C GLY A 70 -11.52 3.37 17.00
N GLU A 71 -11.61 3.14 18.30
CA GLU A 71 -10.83 3.88 19.31
C GLU A 71 -9.33 3.63 19.18
N MET A 72 -8.93 2.43 18.74
CA MET A 72 -7.53 2.11 18.47
C MET A 72 -6.99 2.89 17.27
N LEU A 73 -7.81 3.11 16.24
CA LEU A 73 -7.40 3.80 15.01
C LEU A 73 -7.42 5.32 15.13
N ALA A 74 -8.40 5.88 15.85
CA ALA A 74 -8.64 7.32 15.94
C ALA A 74 -7.40 8.15 16.34
N PRO A 75 -6.55 7.75 17.30
CA PRO A 75 -5.34 8.53 17.68
C PRO A 75 -4.31 8.69 16.55
N HIS A 76 -4.38 7.89 15.51
CA HIS A 76 -3.44 7.93 14.38
C HIS A 76 -3.88 8.88 13.25
N TRP A 77 -5.12 9.40 13.31
CA TRP A 77 -5.74 10.13 12.22
C TRP A 77 -6.41 11.43 12.71
N GLN A 78 -6.22 12.49 11.94
CA GLN A 78 -6.95 13.73 12.08
C GLN A 78 -7.97 13.80 10.93
N ILE A 79 -9.20 13.37 11.22
CA ILE A 79 -10.27 13.20 10.22
C ILE A 79 -10.80 14.59 9.80
N GLY A 80 -11.25 14.69 8.53
CA GLY A 80 -11.91 15.85 7.96
C GLY A 80 -11.00 16.77 7.15
N GLU A 81 -11.59 17.75 6.50
CA GLU A 81 -10.91 18.68 5.58
C GLU A 81 -9.75 19.43 6.24
N ALA A 82 -9.92 19.88 7.50
CA ALA A 82 -8.88 20.57 8.25
C ALA A 82 -7.67 19.67 8.51
N GLY A 83 -7.90 18.40 8.83
CA GLY A 83 -6.85 17.39 9.00
C GLY A 83 -6.13 17.09 7.69
N ALA A 84 -6.86 16.99 6.61
CA ALA A 84 -6.32 16.77 5.27
C ALA A 84 -5.41 17.93 4.81
N GLU A 85 -5.87 19.18 5.00
CA GLU A 85 -5.09 20.37 4.62
C GLU A 85 -3.84 20.52 5.50
N ALA A 86 -3.95 20.30 6.82
CA ALA A 86 -2.81 20.35 7.74
C ALA A 86 -1.75 19.29 7.35
N ARG A 87 -2.18 18.10 6.94
CA ARG A 87 -1.28 17.04 6.49
C ARG A 87 -0.64 17.37 5.14
N LEU A 88 -1.38 17.94 4.20
CA LEU A 88 -0.82 18.42 2.93
C LEU A 88 0.25 19.46 3.20
N GLN A 89 -0.03 20.48 4.03
CA GLN A 89 0.92 21.54 4.34
C GLN A 89 2.18 20.99 5.01
N ALA A 90 2.06 20.13 6.03
CA ALA A 90 3.20 19.50 6.68
C ALA A 90 4.06 18.66 5.73
N PHE A 91 3.44 18.02 4.73
CA PHE A 91 4.16 17.29 3.71
C PHE A 91 4.91 18.22 2.74
N LEU A 92 4.30 19.32 2.32
CA LEU A 92 4.94 20.31 1.45
C LEU A 92 6.11 21.01 2.15
N ASP A 93 5.96 21.33 3.45
CA ASP A 93 6.98 22.03 4.24
C ASP A 93 8.22 21.18 4.54
N GLY A 94 8.08 19.87 4.66
CA GLY A 94 9.22 19.04 5.11
C GLY A 94 9.31 17.62 4.55
N GLY A 95 8.21 17.07 4.05
CA GLY A 95 8.15 15.67 3.59
C GLY A 95 8.54 15.48 2.13
N ILE A 96 8.21 16.45 1.28
CA ILE A 96 8.37 16.34 -0.17
C ILE A 96 9.84 16.51 -0.62
N ALA A 97 10.62 17.35 0.06
CA ALA A 97 12.05 17.47 -0.22
C ALA A 97 12.75 16.15 0.14
N GLY A 98 13.41 15.53 -0.84
CA GLY A 98 14.00 14.19 -0.71
C GLY A 98 12.99 13.05 -0.87
N TYR A 99 11.77 13.32 -1.34
CA TYR A 99 10.71 12.33 -1.51
C TYR A 99 11.11 11.13 -2.34
N LYS A 100 11.79 11.34 -3.46
CA LYS A 100 12.18 10.27 -4.40
C LYS A 100 12.89 9.11 -3.70
N GLU A 101 13.81 9.41 -2.80
CA GLU A 101 14.56 8.41 -2.03
C GLU A 101 13.85 8.08 -0.71
N GLY A 102 13.42 9.10 0.01
CA GLY A 102 12.87 9.01 1.36
C GLY A 102 11.55 8.23 1.42
N ARG A 103 10.74 8.29 0.36
CA ARG A 103 9.49 7.52 0.25
C ARG A 103 9.64 6.00 0.37
N ASN A 104 10.86 5.49 0.29
CA ASN A 104 11.13 4.06 0.44
C ASN A 104 11.46 3.65 1.88
N ILE A 105 11.66 4.62 2.78
CA ILE A 105 12.13 4.39 4.15
C ILE A 105 10.96 4.57 5.12
N PRO A 106 10.36 3.49 5.67
CA PRO A 106 9.11 3.57 6.42
C PRO A 106 9.24 4.33 7.74
N ALA A 107 10.44 4.41 8.32
CA ALA A 107 10.70 5.16 9.54
C ALA A 107 10.78 6.69 9.33
N LYS A 108 10.89 7.17 8.07
CA LYS A 108 11.06 8.59 7.77
C LYS A 108 9.76 9.29 7.37
N PRO A 109 9.60 10.59 7.67
CA PRO A 109 8.39 11.35 7.37
C PRO A 109 8.33 11.85 5.92
N HIS A 110 8.80 11.05 4.93
CA HIS A 110 8.80 11.40 3.51
C HIS A 110 7.60 10.83 2.73
N VAL A 111 6.50 10.53 3.41
CA VAL A 111 5.24 10.13 2.76
C VAL A 111 4.11 11.03 3.22
N SER A 112 3.25 11.43 2.30
CA SER A 112 2.17 12.38 2.60
C SER A 112 1.11 11.83 3.55
N ARG A 113 0.87 10.52 3.53
CA ARG A 113 -0.26 9.84 4.21
C ARG A 113 -1.63 10.47 3.88
N LEU A 114 -1.76 11.03 2.66
CA LEU A 114 -3.01 11.63 2.18
C LEU A 114 -3.99 10.61 1.59
N SER A 115 -3.60 9.35 1.45
CA SER A 115 -4.44 8.34 0.80
C SER A 115 -5.82 8.17 1.46
N PRO A 116 -6.00 8.17 2.80
CA PRO A 116 -7.34 8.16 3.40
C PRO A 116 -8.14 9.42 3.08
N HIS A 117 -7.54 10.58 3.20
CA HIS A 117 -8.20 11.85 2.91
C HIS A 117 -8.66 11.96 1.45
N LEU A 118 -7.84 11.45 0.52
CA LEU A 118 -8.20 11.35 -0.90
C LEU A 118 -9.31 10.31 -1.14
N HIS A 119 -9.30 9.19 -0.41
CA HIS A 119 -10.32 8.16 -0.53
C HIS A 119 -11.68 8.63 -0.05
N TRP A 120 -11.72 9.27 1.13
CA TRP A 120 -12.95 9.77 1.74
C TRP A 120 -13.42 11.14 1.19
N GLY A 121 -12.63 11.75 0.30
CA GLY A 121 -12.98 13.04 -0.34
C GLY A 121 -12.82 14.24 0.59
N GLU A 122 -12.04 14.11 1.64
CA GLU A 122 -11.70 15.20 2.58
C GLU A 122 -10.77 16.23 1.95
N ILE A 123 -10.05 15.84 0.89
CA ILE A 123 -9.29 16.73 0.01
C ILE A 123 -9.37 16.22 -1.43
N SER A 124 -9.48 17.13 -2.40
CA SER A 124 -9.47 16.71 -3.80
C SER A 124 -8.04 16.43 -4.29
N VAL A 125 -7.90 15.44 -5.18
CA VAL A 125 -6.60 15.15 -5.81
C VAL A 125 -6.09 16.33 -6.64
N ASN A 126 -7.01 17.15 -7.20
CA ASN A 126 -6.66 18.39 -7.92
C ASN A 126 -6.00 19.41 -6.98
N ARG A 127 -6.52 19.58 -5.74
CA ARG A 127 -5.91 20.46 -4.73
C ARG A 127 -4.48 20.01 -4.40
N VAL A 128 -4.28 18.70 -4.18
CA VAL A 128 -2.97 18.11 -3.88
C VAL A 128 -2.00 18.27 -5.05
N TRP A 129 -2.46 18.02 -6.28
CA TRP A 129 -1.68 18.17 -7.50
C TRP A 129 -1.16 19.61 -7.68
N HIS A 130 -2.07 20.59 -7.64
CA HIS A 130 -1.73 22.00 -7.81
C HIS A 130 -0.84 22.50 -6.68
N ALA A 131 -1.14 22.16 -5.42
CA ALA A 131 -0.31 22.55 -4.29
C ALA A 131 1.14 22.10 -4.41
N ALA A 132 1.37 20.88 -4.91
CA ALA A 132 2.72 20.38 -5.14
C ALA A 132 3.39 21.04 -6.35
N ARG A 133 2.65 21.27 -7.45
CA ARG A 133 3.19 21.80 -8.70
C ARG A 133 3.45 23.31 -8.68
N ASP A 134 2.64 24.07 -7.96
CA ASP A 134 2.71 25.52 -7.91
C ASP A 134 3.70 26.01 -6.83
N HIS A 135 4.32 25.10 -6.08
CA HIS A 135 5.29 25.43 -5.06
C HIS A 135 6.70 25.57 -5.66
N ASN A 136 7.12 26.81 -5.89
CA ASN A 136 8.34 27.14 -6.65
C ASN A 136 9.66 26.72 -5.98
N ASP A 137 9.67 26.52 -4.66
CA ASP A 137 10.88 26.22 -3.87
C ASP A 137 11.15 24.72 -3.71
N LEU A 138 10.28 23.87 -4.25
CA LEU A 138 10.43 22.42 -4.12
C LEU A 138 11.31 21.83 -5.24
N PRO A 139 12.11 20.78 -4.93
CA PRO A 139 12.91 20.10 -5.94
C PRO A 139 12.01 19.46 -7.02
N ALA A 140 12.19 19.88 -8.28
CA ALA A 140 11.33 19.45 -9.39
C ALA A 140 11.27 17.92 -9.56
N GLU A 141 12.36 17.20 -9.27
CA GLU A 141 12.42 15.74 -9.36
C GLU A 141 11.56 15.07 -8.29
N ASP A 142 11.53 15.61 -7.07
CA ASP A 142 10.70 15.09 -5.97
C ASP A 142 9.22 15.37 -6.25
N VAL A 143 8.90 16.57 -6.72
CA VAL A 143 7.53 16.94 -7.15
C VAL A 143 7.05 16.02 -8.28
N ASP A 144 7.86 15.80 -9.30
CA ASP A 144 7.49 14.93 -10.44
C ASP A 144 7.30 13.48 -9.96
N ASN A 145 8.14 13.00 -9.05
CA ASN A 145 8.00 11.67 -8.45
C ASN A 145 6.72 11.55 -7.61
N PHE A 146 6.42 12.56 -6.78
CA PHE A 146 5.18 12.60 -6.00
C PHE A 146 3.95 12.64 -6.91
N CYS A 147 3.93 13.52 -7.91
CA CYS A 147 2.84 13.61 -8.87
C CYS A 147 2.65 12.30 -9.68
N SER A 148 3.73 11.55 -9.94
CA SER A 148 3.63 10.25 -10.59
C SER A 148 2.90 9.22 -9.71
N GLU A 149 2.95 9.34 -8.38
CA GLU A 149 2.18 8.46 -7.49
C GLU A 149 0.68 8.79 -7.55
N LEU A 150 0.30 10.06 -7.72
CA LEU A 150 -1.08 10.42 -8.04
C LEU A 150 -1.48 9.82 -9.40
N GLY A 151 -0.56 9.81 -10.37
CA GLY A 151 -0.73 9.14 -11.66
C GLY A 151 -0.96 7.62 -11.53
N TRP A 152 -0.31 6.93 -10.58
CA TRP A 152 -0.57 5.51 -10.29
C TRP A 152 -2.01 5.28 -9.81
N ARG A 153 -2.55 6.20 -9.00
CA ARG A 153 -3.95 6.17 -8.60
C ARG A 153 -4.88 6.27 -9.81
N GLU A 154 -4.63 7.21 -10.71
CA GLU A 154 -5.39 7.35 -11.96
C GLU A 154 -5.28 6.09 -12.84
N PHE A 155 -4.09 5.49 -12.94
CA PHE A 155 -3.89 4.25 -13.69
C PHE A 155 -4.70 3.08 -13.13
N SER A 156 -4.71 2.92 -11.81
CA SER A 156 -5.50 1.87 -11.15
C SER A 156 -6.99 2.03 -11.45
N HIS A 157 -7.50 3.26 -11.43
CA HIS A 157 -8.89 3.54 -11.76
C HIS A 157 -9.20 3.34 -13.26
N SER A 158 -8.26 3.67 -14.14
CA SER A 158 -8.38 3.35 -15.56
C SER A 158 -8.45 1.83 -15.78
N LEU A 159 -7.61 1.06 -15.06
CA LEU A 159 -7.67 -0.40 -15.13
C LEU A 159 -9.02 -0.94 -14.68
N LEU A 160 -9.58 -0.44 -13.57
CA LEU A 160 -10.89 -0.87 -13.08
C LEU A 160 -12.02 -0.50 -14.05
N TYR A 161 -11.97 0.71 -14.62
CA TYR A 161 -12.99 1.18 -15.58
C TYR A 161 -13.07 0.28 -16.82
N PHE A 162 -11.92 -0.06 -17.40
CA PHE A 162 -11.86 -0.92 -18.58
C PHE A 162 -11.94 -2.42 -18.27
N ASN A 163 -11.78 -2.81 -17.00
CA ASN A 163 -11.88 -4.18 -16.54
C ASN A 163 -12.72 -4.25 -15.25
N PRO A 164 -14.06 -4.18 -15.34
CA PRO A 164 -14.95 -4.13 -14.17
C PRO A 164 -14.79 -5.36 -13.23
N GLU A 165 -14.32 -6.49 -13.77
CA GLU A 165 -14.07 -7.72 -13.02
C GLU A 165 -12.66 -7.76 -12.37
N LEU A 166 -11.94 -6.63 -12.32
CA LEU A 166 -10.57 -6.55 -11.80
C LEU A 166 -10.40 -7.17 -10.40
N LYS A 167 -11.41 -7.04 -9.54
CA LYS A 167 -11.41 -7.66 -8.22
C LYS A 167 -11.49 -9.18 -8.25
N ARG A 168 -12.12 -9.75 -9.27
CA ARG A 168 -12.50 -11.17 -9.31
C ARG A 168 -11.63 -12.00 -10.24
N ARG A 169 -11.06 -11.37 -11.28
CA ARG A 169 -10.35 -12.08 -12.37
C ARG A 169 -8.96 -11.52 -12.56
N ASN A 170 -8.03 -12.42 -12.82
CA ASN A 170 -6.67 -12.03 -13.20
C ASN A 170 -6.68 -11.30 -14.55
N LEU A 171 -6.00 -10.15 -14.65
CA LEU A 171 -5.81 -9.47 -15.94
C LEU A 171 -5.01 -10.34 -16.92
N GLN A 172 -4.08 -11.14 -16.40
CA GLN A 172 -3.36 -12.15 -17.16
C GLN A 172 -3.91 -13.53 -16.81
N THR A 173 -4.87 -14.00 -17.59
CA THR A 173 -5.63 -15.25 -17.35
C THR A 173 -4.77 -16.52 -17.23
N LYS A 174 -3.53 -16.50 -17.75
CA LYS A 174 -2.60 -17.62 -17.52
C LYS A 174 -2.37 -17.92 -16.04
N PHE A 175 -2.52 -16.92 -15.16
CA PHE A 175 -2.37 -17.09 -13.71
C PHE A 175 -3.57 -17.76 -13.03
N ASP A 176 -4.66 -18.02 -13.75
CA ASP A 176 -5.78 -18.83 -13.24
C ASP A 176 -5.35 -20.27 -12.95
N GLY A 177 -4.31 -20.75 -13.65
CA GLY A 177 -3.69 -22.06 -13.42
C GLY A 177 -2.48 -22.04 -12.49
N PHE A 178 -2.20 -20.94 -11.77
CA PHE A 178 -1.05 -20.91 -10.87
C PHE A 178 -1.28 -21.82 -9.65
N ASP A 179 -0.26 -22.57 -9.26
CA ASP A 179 -0.26 -23.54 -8.15
C ASP A 179 -0.26 -22.81 -6.79
N TRP A 180 -1.42 -22.28 -6.39
CA TRP A 180 -1.63 -21.68 -5.09
C TRP A 180 -1.76 -22.75 -4.00
N ARG A 181 -1.33 -22.42 -2.78
CA ARG A 181 -1.53 -23.26 -1.58
C ARG A 181 -2.79 -22.81 -0.84
N GLU A 182 -3.39 -23.74 -0.14
CA GLU A 182 -4.43 -23.46 0.85
C GLU A 182 -3.88 -23.83 2.22
N ASP A 183 -3.70 -22.83 3.09
CA ASP A 183 -3.16 -23.00 4.45
C ASP A 183 -3.63 -21.86 5.36
N ASP A 184 -4.67 -22.14 6.11
CA ASP A 184 -5.24 -21.18 7.07
C ASP A 184 -4.28 -20.82 8.20
N GLY A 185 -3.37 -21.71 8.56
CA GLY A 185 -2.38 -21.47 9.60
C GLY A 185 -1.38 -20.40 9.16
N LEU A 186 -0.84 -20.55 7.94
CA LEU A 186 0.04 -19.56 7.33
C LEU A 186 -0.67 -18.23 7.08
N LEU A 187 -1.94 -18.26 6.64
CA LEU A 187 -2.73 -17.05 6.45
C LEU A 187 -2.91 -16.30 7.76
N ARG A 188 -3.34 -16.97 8.83
CA ARG A 188 -3.47 -16.34 10.15
C ARG A 188 -2.17 -15.82 10.72
N ALA A 189 -1.05 -16.54 10.53
CA ALA A 189 0.27 -16.08 10.96
C ALA A 189 0.64 -14.77 10.25
N TRP A 190 0.39 -14.67 8.94
CA TRP A 190 0.62 -13.45 8.16
C TRP A 190 -0.29 -12.30 8.62
N GLN A 191 -1.60 -12.53 8.73
CA GLN A 191 -2.56 -11.51 9.17
C GLN A 191 -2.21 -10.91 10.54
N ARG A 192 -1.72 -11.74 11.48
CA ARG A 192 -1.37 -11.33 12.84
C ARG A 192 0.04 -10.75 12.99
N GLY A 193 0.84 -10.72 11.93
CA GLY A 193 2.25 -10.33 12.04
C GLY A 193 3.05 -11.26 12.96
N MET A 194 2.87 -12.56 12.75
CA MET A 194 3.47 -13.66 13.52
C MET A 194 4.15 -14.67 12.59
N THR A 195 4.72 -14.19 11.50
CA THR A 195 5.41 -15.04 10.50
C THR A 195 6.81 -15.45 10.92
N GLY A 196 7.37 -14.82 11.94
CA GLY A 196 8.76 -14.97 12.36
C GLY A 196 9.75 -14.25 11.45
N VAL A 197 9.25 -13.39 10.54
CA VAL A 197 10.06 -12.56 9.66
C VAL A 197 9.82 -11.09 10.02
N PRO A 198 10.73 -10.46 10.80
CA PRO A 198 10.47 -9.19 11.49
C PRO A 198 9.97 -8.05 10.62
N PHE A 199 10.52 -7.89 9.42
CA PHE A 199 10.11 -6.81 8.52
C PHE A 199 8.70 -7.00 7.94
N VAL A 200 8.24 -8.26 7.81
CA VAL A 200 6.86 -8.59 7.45
C VAL A 200 5.94 -8.40 8.65
N ASP A 201 6.34 -8.91 9.82
CA ASP A 201 5.54 -8.86 11.04
C ASP A 201 5.30 -7.42 11.49
N ALA A 202 6.33 -6.58 11.46
CA ALA A 202 6.21 -5.16 11.77
C ALA A 202 5.17 -4.46 10.89
N ALA A 203 5.15 -4.76 9.60
CA ALA A 203 4.21 -4.15 8.67
C ALA A 203 2.75 -4.60 8.87
N MET A 204 2.55 -5.88 9.15
CA MET A 204 1.20 -6.39 9.44
C MET A 204 0.67 -5.87 10.77
N ARG A 205 1.55 -5.65 11.75
CA ARG A 205 1.18 -5.02 13.03
C ARG A 205 0.93 -3.51 12.88
N GLU A 206 1.70 -2.78 12.04
CA GLU A 206 1.38 -1.40 11.67
C GLU A 206 -0.03 -1.31 11.10
N LEU A 207 -0.34 -2.18 10.13
CA LEU A 207 -1.67 -2.24 9.51
C LEU A 207 -2.78 -2.39 10.55
N TRP A 208 -2.65 -3.36 11.44
CA TRP A 208 -3.67 -3.64 12.45
C TRP A 208 -3.84 -2.51 13.46
N GLN A 209 -2.72 -1.92 13.93
CA GLN A 209 -2.74 -0.88 14.96
C GLN A 209 -3.19 0.48 14.45
N THR A 210 -2.94 0.78 13.16
CA THR A 210 -3.10 2.15 12.64
C THR A 210 -4.08 2.27 11.48
N GLY A 211 -4.54 1.14 10.93
CA GLY A 211 -5.33 1.14 9.69
C GLY A 211 -4.52 1.59 8.46
N TYR A 212 -3.19 1.65 8.55
CA TYR A 212 -2.30 2.09 7.48
C TYR A 212 -1.10 1.15 7.33
N MET A 213 -0.57 1.10 6.14
CA MET A 213 0.72 0.46 5.87
C MET A 213 1.48 1.28 4.84
N HIS A 214 2.74 1.56 5.13
CA HIS A 214 3.64 2.25 4.22
C HIS A 214 3.77 1.50 2.88
N ASN A 215 3.80 2.21 1.72
CA ASN A 215 3.79 1.58 0.40
C ASN A 215 4.86 0.49 0.21
N ARG A 216 6.12 0.75 0.64
CA ARG A 216 7.19 -0.25 0.59
C ARG A 216 6.81 -1.52 1.33
N MET A 217 6.13 -1.38 2.46
CA MET A 217 5.72 -2.51 3.28
C MET A 217 4.57 -3.29 2.63
N ARG A 218 3.62 -2.61 1.96
CA ARG A 218 2.58 -3.29 1.15
C ARG A 218 3.20 -4.21 0.09
N MET A 219 4.28 -3.75 -0.56
CA MET A 219 4.99 -4.56 -1.55
C MET A 219 5.70 -5.77 -0.94
N VAL A 220 6.36 -5.60 0.21
CA VAL A 220 7.10 -6.67 0.89
C VAL A 220 6.14 -7.73 1.45
N THR A 221 5.11 -7.31 2.19
CA THR A 221 4.11 -8.20 2.80
C THR A 221 3.27 -8.91 1.74
N GLY A 222 2.89 -8.20 0.69
CA GLY A 222 2.17 -8.78 -0.44
C GLY A 222 3.01 -9.82 -1.17
N SER A 223 4.29 -9.50 -1.47
CA SER A 223 5.21 -10.47 -2.07
C SER A 223 5.42 -11.70 -1.18
N PHE A 224 5.52 -11.50 0.13
CA PHE A 224 5.66 -12.62 1.06
C PHE A 224 4.44 -13.54 1.02
N LEU A 225 3.23 -12.99 1.09
CA LEU A 225 2.00 -13.77 0.99
C LEU A 225 1.93 -14.60 -0.29
N VAL A 226 2.05 -13.94 -1.45
CA VAL A 226 1.76 -14.58 -2.74
C VAL A 226 2.93 -15.41 -3.29
N LYS A 227 4.15 -15.23 -2.78
CA LYS A 227 5.33 -15.92 -3.30
C LYS A 227 5.99 -16.82 -2.28
N ASN A 228 6.30 -16.34 -1.07
CA ASN A 228 6.90 -17.20 -0.06
C ASN A 228 5.87 -18.17 0.55
N LEU A 229 4.66 -17.70 0.85
CA LEU A 229 3.59 -18.56 1.33
C LEU A 229 2.82 -19.23 0.19
N ARG A 230 2.84 -18.68 -1.01
CA ARG A 230 2.06 -19.09 -2.20
C ARG A 230 0.56 -19.12 -1.94
N LEU A 231 0.06 -18.24 -1.07
CA LEU A 231 -1.38 -18.07 -0.83
C LEU A 231 -1.97 -17.14 -1.89
N HIS A 232 -3.23 -17.39 -2.27
CA HIS A 232 -3.88 -16.62 -3.33
C HIS A 232 -3.98 -15.14 -2.95
N TRP A 233 -3.75 -14.25 -3.90
CA TRP A 233 -3.75 -12.79 -3.69
C TRP A 233 -5.09 -12.25 -3.18
N HIS A 234 -6.20 -12.92 -3.45
CA HIS A 234 -7.52 -12.54 -2.91
C HIS A 234 -7.54 -12.53 -1.37
N HIS A 235 -6.81 -13.41 -0.69
CA HIS A 235 -6.72 -13.39 0.78
C HIS A 235 -6.09 -12.09 1.29
N GLY A 236 -5.05 -11.64 0.61
CA GLY A 236 -4.40 -10.39 0.97
C GLY A 236 -5.24 -9.16 0.60
N GLU A 237 -5.87 -9.19 -0.58
CA GLU A 237 -6.77 -8.11 -1.04
C GLU A 237 -7.95 -7.93 -0.08
N ALA A 238 -8.58 -9.03 0.34
CA ALA A 238 -9.68 -9.00 1.30
C ALA A 238 -9.24 -8.50 2.68
N TRP A 239 -8.07 -8.94 3.16
CA TRP A 239 -7.53 -8.48 4.44
C TRP A 239 -7.17 -6.99 4.43
N PHE A 240 -6.56 -6.50 3.33
CA PHE A 240 -6.25 -5.08 3.18
C PHE A 240 -7.53 -4.24 3.04
N TRP A 241 -8.54 -4.76 2.36
CA TRP A 241 -9.84 -4.10 2.28
C TRP A 241 -10.48 -3.90 3.65
N ASP A 242 -10.37 -4.91 4.51
CA ASP A 242 -10.95 -4.90 5.85
C ASP A 242 -10.19 -3.98 6.82
N CYS A 243 -8.85 -3.96 6.74
CA CYS A 243 -8.01 -3.29 7.72
C CYS A 243 -7.59 -1.85 7.35
N LEU A 244 -7.51 -1.51 6.05
CA LEU A 244 -6.99 -0.22 5.62
C LEU A 244 -8.04 0.88 5.68
N VAL A 245 -7.74 2.00 6.33
CA VAL A 245 -8.58 3.20 6.31
C VAL A 245 -8.58 3.92 4.95
N ASP A 246 -7.61 3.61 4.08
CA ASP A 246 -7.51 4.09 2.70
C ASP A 246 -7.91 3.02 1.67
N ALA A 247 -8.66 1.98 2.08
CA ALA A 247 -9.06 0.91 1.19
C ALA A 247 -9.85 1.44 -0.01
N ASP A 248 -9.22 1.39 -1.20
CA ASP A 248 -9.80 1.82 -2.47
C ASP A 248 -9.86 0.63 -3.42
N HIS A 249 -11.01 0.42 -4.04
CA HIS A 249 -11.26 -0.76 -4.86
C HIS A 249 -10.29 -0.91 -6.04
N ALA A 250 -10.03 0.19 -6.75
CA ALA A 250 -9.14 0.18 -7.89
C ALA A 250 -7.69 -0.05 -7.48
N ASN A 251 -7.21 0.74 -6.48
CA ASN A 251 -5.83 0.67 -6.02
C ASN A 251 -5.51 -0.66 -5.35
N ASN A 252 -6.43 -1.18 -4.52
CA ASN A 252 -6.23 -2.45 -3.81
C ASN A 252 -6.12 -3.61 -4.81
N SER A 253 -7.12 -3.80 -5.66
CA SER A 253 -7.14 -4.92 -6.62
C SER A 253 -6.01 -4.83 -7.66
N ALA A 254 -5.75 -3.65 -8.23
CA ALA A 254 -4.66 -3.47 -9.19
C ALA A 254 -3.29 -3.75 -8.56
N SER A 255 -3.05 -3.27 -7.33
CA SER A 255 -1.78 -3.46 -6.64
C SER A 255 -1.56 -4.91 -6.20
N TRP A 256 -2.59 -5.61 -5.73
CA TRP A 256 -2.49 -7.03 -5.40
C TRP A 256 -2.21 -7.89 -6.63
N GLN A 257 -2.85 -7.61 -7.75
CA GLN A 257 -2.55 -8.29 -9.00
C GLN A 257 -1.13 -7.95 -9.52
N TRP A 258 -0.69 -6.68 -9.36
CA TRP A 258 0.68 -6.31 -9.71
C TRP A 258 1.71 -7.11 -8.92
N ILE A 259 1.54 -7.21 -7.59
CA ILE A 259 2.48 -7.96 -6.74
C ILE A 259 2.39 -9.47 -6.97
N ALA A 260 1.23 -10.02 -7.30
CA ALA A 260 1.06 -11.42 -7.67
C ALA A 260 1.72 -11.75 -9.02
N GLY A 261 1.84 -10.76 -9.90
CA GLY A 261 2.40 -10.92 -11.25
C GLY A 261 1.33 -11.11 -12.34
N CYS A 262 0.06 -11.18 -11.97
CA CYS A 262 -1.08 -11.37 -12.89
C CYS A 262 -1.72 -10.07 -13.35
N GLY A 263 -1.27 -8.93 -12.83
CA GLY A 263 -1.81 -7.60 -13.14
C GLY A 263 -1.18 -6.91 -14.33
N ALA A 264 -1.65 -5.68 -14.57
CA ALA A 264 -1.06 -4.76 -15.54
C ALA A 264 0.29 -4.25 -15.02
N ASP A 265 1.22 -3.97 -15.95
CA ASP A 265 2.57 -3.48 -15.65
C ASP A 265 3.33 -4.34 -14.62
N ALA A 266 2.88 -5.56 -14.39
CA ALA A 266 3.62 -6.52 -13.60
C ALA A 266 4.99 -6.73 -14.28
N ALA A 267 6.05 -6.72 -13.48
CA ALA A 267 7.42 -6.82 -13.97
C ALA A 267 7.54 -7.96 -15.00
N PRO A 268 8.37 -7.82 -16.04
CA PRO A 268 8.49 -8.83 -17.11
C PRO A 268 8.93 -10.21 -16.58
N TYR A 269 9.36 -10.27 -15.33
CA TYR A 269 9.70 -11.51 -14.62
C TYR A 269 9.11 -11.52 -13.21
N PHE A 270 8.86 -12.70 -12.71
CA PHE A 270 8.29 -12.97 -11.40
C PHE A 270 9.30 -12.64 -10.30
N ARG A 271 9.23 -11.40 -9.77
CA ARG A 271 10.14 -10.92 -8.71
C ARG A 271 9.70 -11.42 -7.34
N VAL A 272 10.57 -12.10 -6.63
CA VAL A 272 10.40 -12.45 -5.21
C VAL A 272 11.24 -11.50 -4.36
N PHE A 273 10.62 -10.71 -3.50
CA PHE A 273 11.36 -9.88 -2.55
C PHE A 273 11.90 -10.75 -1.42
N ASN A 274 13.17 -10.57 -1.07
CA ASN A 274 13.70 -11.15 0.15
C ASN A 274 13.46 -10.17 1.31
N PRO A 275 12.60 -10.47 2.29
CA PRO A 275 12.24 -9.52 3.35
C PRO A 275 13.42 -9.15 4.26
N VAL A 276 14.41 -10.02 4.43
CA VAL A 276 15.63 -9.71 5.20
C VAL A 276 16.42 -8.61 4.53
N THR A 277 16.76 -8.78 3.24
CA THR A 277 17.52 -7.75 2.50
C THR A 277 16.70 -6.47 2.26
N GLN A 278 15.37 -6.55 2.24
CA GLN A 278 14.52 -5.37 2.20
C GLN A 278 14.61 -4.59 3.53
N GLY A 279 14.59 -5.27 4.67
CA GLY A 279 14.78 -4.65 5.98
C GLY A 279 16.15 -3.98 6.10
N GLU A 280 17.23 -4.71 5.81
CA GLU A 280 18.61 -4.19 5.81
C GLU A 280 18.79 -2.95 4.94
N LYS A 281 18.05 -2.87 3.83
CA LYS A 281 18.12 -1.74 2.90
C LYS A 281 17.29 -0.53 3.32
N PHE A 282 16.06 -0.75 3.79
CA PHE A 282 15.06 0.30 3.96
C PHE A 282 14.73 0.63 5.42
N ASP A 283 15.27 -0.11 6.38
CA ASP A 283 15.13 0.12 7.81
C ASP A 283 16.48 -0.16 8.52
N LYS A 284 17.54 0.48 8.03
CA LYS A 284 18.94 0.18 8.39
C LYS A 284 19.23 0.22 9.88
N ASP A 285 18.60 1.16 10.58
CA ASP A 285 18.70 1.34 12.04
C ASP A 285 17.65 0.53 12.82
N GLY A 286 16.76 -0.18 12.10
CA GLY A 286 15.71 -0.99 12.68
C GLY A 286 14.63 -0.19 13.41
N ALA A 287 14.57 1.13 13.21
CA ALA A 287 13.64 1.98 13.95
C ALA A 287 12.17 1.63 13.66
N TYR A 288 11.84 1.33 12.40
CA TYR A 288 10.51 0.89 12.03
C TYR A 288 10.19 -0.50 12.61
N THR A 289 11.09 -1.47 12.41
CA THR A 289 10.86 -2.85 12.87
C THR A 289 10.74 -2.92 14.39
N ARG A 290 11.60 -2.25 15.15
CA ARG A 290 11.53 -2.21 16.62
C ARG A 290 10.27 -1.53 17.15
N ARG A 291 9.77 -0.52 16.44
CA ARG A 291 8.53 0.16 16.80
C ARG A 291 7.34 -0.79 16.85
N PHE A 292 7.23 -1.69 15.88
CA PHE A 292 6.09 -2.60 15.74
C PHE A 292 6.36 -4.04 16.21
N CYS A 293 7.64 -4.37 16.47
CA CYS A 293 8.08 -5.60 17.11
C CYS A 293 8.95 -5.27 18.33
N PRO A 294 8.35 -4.69 19.40
CA PRO A 294 9.09 -4.23 20.58
C PRO A 294 9.85 -5.35 21.30
N GLU A 295 9.42 -6.59 21.17
CA GLU A 295 10.12 -7.77 21.68
C GLU A 295 11.50 -8.00 21.04
N LEU A 296 11.81 -7.32 19.93
CA LEU A 296 13.12 -7.34 19.27
C LEU A 296 13.94 -6.07 19.53
N ALA A 297 13.51 -5.20 20.45
CA ALA A 297 14.13 -3.88 20.66
C ALA A 297 15.63 -3.98 21.00
N ASP A 298 16.01 -4.93 21.85
CA ASP A 298 17.38 -5.10 22.33
C ASP A 298 18.23 -6.04 21.45
N LEU A 299 17.65 -6.57 20.36
CA LEU A 299 18.39 -7.43 19.45
C LEU A 299 19.36 -6.59 18.60
N PRO A 300 20.65 -6.95 18.50
CA PRO A 300 21.61 -6.24 17.65
C PRO A 300 21.16 -6.16 16.18
N ASP A 301 21.42 -5.01 15.53
CA ASP A 301 20.99 -4.74 14.13
C ASP A 301 21.34 -5.86 13.16
N LYS A 302 22.52 -6.46 13.34
CA LYS A 302 23.01 -7.57 12.53
C LYS A 302 22.03 -8.75 12.45
N TYR A 303 21.21 -8.96 13.48
CA TYR A 303 20.31 -10.09 13.60
C TYR A 303 18.84 -9.69 13.55
N LEU A 304 18.56 -8.38 13.53
CA LEU A 304 17.20 -7.85 13.65
C LEU A 304 16.24 -8.42 12.60
N PHE A 305 16.68 -8.51 11.35
CA PHE A 305 15.84 -8.99 10.24
C PHE A 305 15.87 -10.50 10.03
N ALA A 306 16.77 -11.20 10.76
CA ALA A 306 16.90 -12.65 10.69
C ALA A 306 17.28 -13.22 12.07
N PRO A 307 16.43 -13.07 13.12
CA PRO A 307 16.75 -13.47 14.49
C PRO A 307 17.09 -14.96 14.62
N TRP A 308 16.58 -15.81 13.75
CA TRP A 308 16.88 -17.26 13.72
C TRP A 308 18.34 -17.59 13.36
N THR A 309 19.11 -16.61 12.88
CA THR A 309 20.54 -16.76 12.60
C THR A 309 21.43 -16.35 13.78
N ALA A 310 20.85 -15.74 14.81
CA ALA A 310 21.59 -15.25 15.96
C ALA A 310 22.05 -16.41 16.86
N PRO A 311 23.27 -16.34 17.41
CA PRO A 311 23.72 -17.27 18.47
C PRO A 311 22.78 -17.20 19.69
N LYS A 312 22.57 -18.36 20.33
CA LYS A 312 21.70 -18.45 21.53
C LYS A 312 22.04 -17.39 22.59
N ALA A 313 23.31 -17.17 22.88
CA ALA A 313 23.75 -16.18 23.87
C ALA A 313 23.32 -14.74 23.50
N VAL A 314 23.26 -14.40 22.21
CA VAL A 314 22.79 -13.08 21.74
C VAL A 314 21.28 -12.97 21.92
N LEU A 315 20.51 -14.02 21.58
CA LEU A 315 19.08 -14.06 21.80
C LEU A 315 18.72 -13.95 23.28
N ASP A 316 19.40 -14.74 24.12
CA ASP A 316 19.21 -14.73 25.59
C ASP A 316 19.52 -13.33 26.17
N GLY A 317 20.62 -12.69 25.71
CA GLY A 317 20.99 -11.34 26.13
C GLY A 317 20.01 -10.26 25.71
N ALA A 318 19.29 -10.46 24.62
CA ALA A 318 18.21 -9.58 24.14
C ALA A 318 16.80 -9.99 24.65
N GLY A 319 16.70 -11.00 25.50
CA GLY A 319 15.40 -11.49 26.01
C GLY A 319 14.52 -12.19 24.95
N VAL A 320 15.10 -12.55 23.79
CA VAL A 320 14.37 -13.16 22.68
C VAL A 320 14.41 -14.68 22.77
N ARG A 321 13.25 -15.31 22.83
CA ARG A 321 13.10 -16.77 22.77
C ARG A 321 12.23 -17.14 21.57
N LEU A 322 12.88 -17.67 20.53
CA LEU A 322 12.20 -18.05 19.29
C LEU A 322 11.20 -19.20 19.52
N GLY A 323 9.95 -18.96 19.20
CA GLY A 323 8.82 -19.85 19.44
C GLY A 323 8.07 -19.55 20.74
N GLU A 324 8.57 -18.59 21.56
CA GLU A 324 7.93 -18.16 22.81
C GLU A 324 7.64 -16.64 22.78
N THR A 325 8.68 -15.81 22.90
CA THR A 325 8.54 -14.34 22.91
C THR A 325 8.47 -13.75 21.50
N TYR A 326 9.08 -14.42 20.51
CA TYR A 326 8.98 -14.09 19.09
C TYR A 326 8.86 -15.39 18.27
N PRO A 327 8.01 -15.43 17.22
CA PRO A 327 7.80 -16.66 16.47
C PRO A 327 9.05 -17.12 15.69
N ARG A 328 9.14 -18.42 15.42
CA ARG A 328 10.07 -18.96 14.42
C ARG A 328 9.54 -18.66 13.02
N PRO A 329 10.44 -18.52 12.00
CA PRO A 329 9.98 -18.38 10.62
C PRO A 329 9.03 -19.51 10.21
N VAL A 330 7.87 -19.15 9.67
CA VAL A 330 6.85 -20.11 9.20
C VAL A 330 7.25 -20.80 7.90
N VAL A 331 8.25 -20.26 7.19
CA VAL A 331 8.85 -20.88 5.98
C VAL A 331 10.35 -20.60 5.94
N ASP A 332 11.11 -21.50 5.30
CA ASP A 332 12.46 -21.21 4.87
C ASP A 332 12.44 -20.25 3.67
N LEU A 333 13.10 -19.11 3.77
CA LEU A 333 13.04 -18.06 2.74
C LEU A 333 13.73 -18.47 1.43
N LYS A 334 14.77 -19.29 1.50
CA LYS A 334 15.48 -19.77 0.31
C LYS A 334 14.62 -20.81 -0.40
N GLN A 335 14.17 -21.83 0.32
CA GLN A 335 13.34 -22.89 -0.23
C GLN A 335 12.03 -22.35 -0.80
N SER A 336 11.34 -21.49 -0.04
CA SER A 336 10.07 -20.91 -0.50
C SER A 336 10.22 -20.05 -1.76
N ARG A 337 11.36 -19.37 -1.93
CA ARG A 337 11.67 -18.65 -3.16
C ARG A 337 11.88 -19.63 -4.34
N GLU A 338 12.60 -20.71 -4.13
CA GLU A 338 12.82 -21.75 -5.16
C GLU A 338 11.51 -22.40 -5.58
N ASP A 339 10.65 -22.73 -4.62
CA ASP A 339 9.30 -23.27 -4.84
C ASP A 339 8.41 -22.33 -5.66
N ALA A 340 8.44 -21.03 -5.34
CA ALA A 340 7.68 -20.01 -6.08
C ALA A 340 8.15 -19.89 -7.53
N LEU A 341 9.46 -19.91 -7.76
CA LEU A 341 10.03 -19.84 -9.10
C LEU A 341 9.73 -21.11 -9.91
N ALA A 342 9.76 -22.27 -9.27
CA ALA A 342 9.38 -23.53 -9.91
C ALA A 342 7.88 -23.55 -10.28
N ALA A 343 7.00 -23.07 -9.40
CA ALA A 343 5.58 -22.95 -9.70
C ALA A 343 5.34 -21.98 -10.89
N PHE A 344 6.07 -20.87 -10.95
CA PHE A 344 5.99 -19.94 -12.07
C PHE A 344 6.54 -20.53 -13.39
N ALA A 345 7.59 -21.35 -13.33
CA ALA A 345 8.11 -22.04 -14.51
C ALA A 345 7.07 -23.01 -15.09
N ARG A 346 6.44 -23.84 -14.24
CA ARG A 346 5.35 -24.75 -14.67
C ARG A 346 4.18 -24.01 -15.33
N LEU A 347 3.82 -22.85 -14.81
CA LEU A 347 2.76 -22.01 -15.40
C LEU A 347 3.11 -21.58 -16.85
N ARG A 348 4.37 -21.34 -17.15
CA ARG A 348 4.82 -20.96 -18.49
C ARG A 348 4.82 -22.15 -19.46
N GLU A 349 5.14 -23.35 -18.98
CA GLU A 349 5.17 -24.57 -19.76
C GLU A 349 3.78 -25.09 -20.11
N GLY A 350 2.81 -24.93 -19.20
CA GLY A 350 1.40 -25.30 -19.41
C GLY A 350 0.58 -24.31 -20.24
N ALA A 351 1.17 -23.19 -20.66
CA ALA A 351 0.53 -22.14 -21.48
C ALA A 351 0.83 -22.29 -23.00
N VAL A 352 1.32 -23.45 -23.46
CA VAL A 352 1.55 -23.80 -24.87
C VAL A 352 0.39 -24.59 -25.42
#